data_2acbb49a6265fb9a97da21d31de1c1da
#
_entry.id   2acbb49a6265fb9a97da21d31de1c1da
#
_cell.length_a   1.000
_cell.length_b   1.000
_cell.length_c   1.000
_cell.angle_alpha   90.00
_cell.angle_beta   90.00
_cell.angle_gamma   90.00
#
_symmetry.space_group_name_H-M   'P 1'
#
loop_
_entity.id
_entity.type
_entity.pdbx_description
1 polymer ?
#
loop_
_entity_poly.entity_id
_entity_poly.type
_entity_poly.pdbx_seq_one_letter_code
_entity_poly.pdbx_strand_id
1 'polypeptide(L)'
;MAYLDIAGNSSYGRYNRKFAQIVGLEAAVYWSEILEVLDRVLEKKTFDHDGWFVLNRDYIKKRTTFSEEKQKECEEILSRIEIYQVSPDNENRVRCDVKAFVKIMIEDDIETVKEVKAIAKAATKTAKAESKKANIISMLVNSLSESPEVTEKYRQFLEVAYNKGLCQKAKLKNFVDEINQFTSDDSVKIQLLNIGIDRSYTKAEWIINAYSRNSTAKSVGAQKTATKLSDIEL
;
A
#
# COMPACT_ATOMS: atom_id res chain seq x y z
N MET A 1 -45.75 6.61 13.76
CA MET A 1 -44.28 6.76 13.89
C MET A 1 -43.66 6.47 12.54
N ALA A 2 -42.91 7.40 11.98
CA ALA A 2 -42.13 7.11 10.78
C ALA A 2 -40.96 6.20 11.18
N TYR A 3 -40.64 5.20 10.35
CA TYR A 3 -39.49 4.30 10.60
C TYR A 3 -38.17 5.03 10.80
N LEU A 4 -38.06 6.26 10.27
CA LEU A 4 -36.91 7.15 10.46
C LEU A 4 -36.75 7.66 11.91
N ASP A 5 -37.83 7.76 12.70
CA ASP A 5 -37.77 8.18 14.09
C ASP A 5 -37.21 7.07 15.02
N ILE A 6 -37.36 5.80 14.61
CA ILE A 6 -36.89 4.64 15.39
C ILE A 6 -35.36 4.48 15.25
N ALA A 7 -34.80 4.87 14.12
CA ALA A 7 -33.40 4.71 13.84
C ALA A 7 -32.52 5.86 14.40
N GLY A 8 -33.13 6.89 14.98
CA GLY A 8 -32.43 8.01 15.62
C GLY A 8 -31.68 8.91 14.63
N ASN A 9 -32.07 10.17 14.51
CA ASN A 9 -31.51 11.12 13.55
C ASN A 9 -29.97 11.32 13.60
N SER A 10 -29.35 10.97 14.72
CA SER A 10 -27.89 11.11 14.92
C SER A 10 -27.06 9.96 14.35
N SER A 11 -27.71 8.86 13.91
CA SER A 11 -27.01 7.65 13.43
C SER A 11 -26.95 7.54 11.91
N TYR A 12 -27.56 8.49 11.18
CA TYR A 12 -27.54 8.47 9.71
C TYR A 12 -26.44 9.37 9.15
N GLY A 13 -25.48 8.76 8.48
CA GLY A 13 -24.57 9.49 7.61
C GLY A 13 -25.32 10.01 6.38
N ARG A 14 -25.13 11.29 6.04
CA ARG A 14 -25.63 11.87 4.79
C ARG A 14 -24.50 11.84 3.76
N TYR A 15 -24.79 11.45 2.54
CA TYR A 15 -23.86 11.55 1.43
C TYR A 15 -24.56 12.07 0.17
N ASN A 16 -23.79 12.69 -0.71
CA ASN A 16 -24.31 13.17 -1.97
C ASN A 16 -24.43 12.02 -2.97
N ARG A 17 -25.67 11.68 -3.41
CA ARG A 17 -25.93 10.57 -4.32
C ARG A 17 -25.32 10.77 -5.70
N LYS A 18 -25.31 12.02 -6.25
CA LYS A 18 -24.66 12.33 -7.53
C LYS A 18 -23.17 12.07 -7.43
N PHE A 19 -22.55 12.52 -6.34
CA PHE A 19 -21.12 12.26 -6.08
C PHE A 19 -20.81 10.76 -5.94
N ALA A 20 -21.65 10.02 -5.22
CA ALA A 20 -21.50 8.57 -5.11
C ALA A 20 -21.57 7.82 -6.44
N GLN A 21 -22.32 8.32 -7.41
CA GLN A 21 -22.33 7.76 -8.78
C GLN A 21 -21.04 8.04 -9.56
N ILE A 22 -20.25 9.03 -9.13
CA ILE A 22 -18.98 9.42 -9.75
C ILE A 22 -17.82 8.64 -9.12
N VAL A 23 -17.67 8.71 -7.79
CA VAL A 23 -16.51 8.20 -7.08
C VAL A 23 -16.74 6.85 -6.38
N GLY A 24 -17.96 6.38 -6.35
CA GLY A 24 -18.37 5.21 -5.55
C GLY A 24 -18.92 5.58 -4.18
N LEU A 25 -19.73 4.68 -3.60
CA LEU A 25 -20.43 4.94 -2.35
C LEU A 25 -19.47 5.20 -1.19
N GLU A 26 -18.44 4.37 -1.05
CA GLU A 26 -17.50 4.44 0.06
C GLU A 26 -16.72 5.76 0.08
N ALA A 27 -16.19 6.18 -1.07
CA ALA A 27 -15.49 7.46 -1.19
C ALA A 27 -16.43 8.66 -0.96
N ALA A 28 -17.69 8.57 -1.39
CA ALA A 28 -18.68 9.63 -1.15
C ALA A 28 -19.08 9.73 0.34
N VAL A 29 -19.22 8.60 1.02
CA VAL A 29 -19.47 8.57 2.49
C VAL A 29 -18.26 9.14 3.22
N TYR A 30 -17.06 8.68 2.87
CA TYR A 30 -15.81 9.19 3.47
C TYR A 30 -15.69 10.72 3.28
N TRP A 31 -15.93 11.23 2.06
CA TRP A 31 -15.92 12.65 1.76
C TRP A 31 -16.93 13.44 2.60
N SER A 32 -18.12 12.91 2.82
CA SER A 32 -19.14 13.57 3.63
C SER A 32 -18.70 13.74 5.09
N GLU A 33 -18.03 12.75 5.67
CA GLU A 33 -17.46 12.85 7.01
C GLU A 33 -16.29 13.84 7.07
N ILE A 34 -15.47 13.91 6.01
CA ILE A 34 -14.41 14.92 5.89
C ILE A 34 -15.00 16.33 5.86
N LEU A 35 -16.08 16.55 5.11
CA LEU A 35 -16.75 17.86 5.08
C LEU A 35 -17.32 18.25 6.46
N GLU A 36 -17.88 17.31 7.23
CA GLU A 36 -18.31 17.57 8.60
C GLU A 36 -17.13 17.95 9.54
N VAL A 37 -15.97 17.33 9.34
CA VAL A 37 -14.75 17.70 10.09
C VAL A 37 -14.29 19.09 9.66
N LEU A 38 -14.28 19.36 8.36
CA LEU A 38 -13.88 20.65 7.81
C LEU A 38 -14.76 21.79 8.34
N ASP A 39 -16.07 21.61 8.38
CA ASP A 39 -17.00 22.60 8.94
C ASP A 39 -16.63 22.94 10.39
N ARG A 40 -16.35 21.94 11.24
CA ARG A 40 -15.90 22.15 12.62
C ARG A 40 -14.53 22.83 12.73
N VAL A 41 -13.62 22.49 11.81
CA VAL A 41 -12.30 23.14 11.73
C VAL A 41 -12.42 24.60 11.35
N LEU A 42 -13.32 24.93 10.41
CA LEU A 42 -13.62 26.30 10.00
C LEU A 42 -14.26 27.11 11.13
N GLU A 43 -15.24 26.54 11.85
CA GLU A 43 -15.86 27.17 13.00
C GLU A 43 -14.85 27.50 14.12
N LYS A 44 -13.94 26.55 14.41
CA LYS A 44 -12.92 26.69 15.45
C LYS A 44 -11.65 27.42 14.99
N LYS A 45 -11.53 27.72 13.68
CA LYS A 45 -10.33 28.32 13.07
C LYS A 45 -9.05 27.55 13.37
N THR A 46 -9.11 26.21 13.34
CA THR A 46 -7.99 25.30 13.65
C THR A 46 -7.26 24.81 12.40
N PHE A 47 -7.36 25.52 11.30
CA PHE A 47 -6.57 25.33 10.09
C PHE A 47 -5.38 26.30 10.04
N ASP A 48 -4.31 25.92 9.34
CA ASP A 48 -3.19 26.83 9.14
C ASP A 48 -3.43 27.80 7.95
N HIS A 49 -2.48 28.72 7.73
CA HIS A 49 -2.60 29.75 6.68
C HIS A 49 -2.70 29.17 5.26
N ASP A 50 -2.24 27.93 5.05
CA ASP A 50 -2.30 27.22 3.76
C ASP A 50 -3.55 26.33 3.63
N GLY A 51 -4.44 26.35 4.64
CA GLY A 51 -5.68 25.59 4.65
C GLY A 51 -5.53 24.11 5.00
N TRP A 52 -4.40 23.72 5.57
CA TRP A 52 -4.21 22.37 6.11
C TRP A 52 -4.80 22.24 7.50
N PHE A 53 -5.38 21.09 7.80
CA PHE A 53 -5.89 20.75 9.13
C PHE A 53 -5.55 19.31 9.50
N VAL A 54 -5.65 18.98 10.78
CA VAL A 54 -5.37 17.62 11.28
C VAL A 54 -6.67 16.80 11.29
N LEU A 55 -6.64 15.67 10.60
CA LEU A 55 -7.71 14.70 10.55
C LEU A 55 -7.52 13.64 11.62
N ASN A 56 -8.52 13.42 12.47
CA ASN A 56 -8.53 12.29 13.40
C ASN A 56 -9.12 11.05 12.74
N ARG A 57 -8.25 10.12 12.34
CA ARG A 57 -8.64 8.89 11.63
C ARG A 57 -9.49 7.95 12.47
N ASP A 58 -9.27 7.89 13.79
CA ASP A 58 -10.10 7.10 14.71
C ASP A 58 -11.52 7.66 14.81
N TYR A 59 -11.66 8.99 14.75
CA TYR A 59 -12.97 9.62 14.67
C TYR A 59 -13.71 9.19 13.40
N ILE A 60 -13.05 9.25 12.25
CA ILE A 60 -13.63 8.80 10.98
C ILE A 60 -13.97 7.29 11.03
N LYS A 61 -13.07 6.46 11.58
CA LYS A 61 -13.31 5.02 11.77
C LYS A 61 -14.57 4.72 12.60
N LYS A 62 -14.80 5.49 13.68
CA LYS A 62 -16.00 5.35 14.52
C LYS A 62 -17.28 5.74 13.77
N ARG A 63 -17.20 6.70 12.85
CA ARG A 63 -18.35 7.22 12.09
C ARG A 63 -18.71 6.36 10.88
N THR A 64 -17.69 5.89 10.18
CA THR A 64 -17.86 5.15 8.91
C THR A 64 -17.71 3.63 9.06
N THR A 65 -17.12 3.15 10.15
CA THR A 65 -16.64 1.76 10.33
C THR A 65 -15.51 1.37 9.37
N PHE A 66 -14.94 2.31 8.63
CA PHE A 66 -13.86 2.05 7.67
C PHE A 66 -12.53 1.80 8.38
N SER A 67 -11.84 0.72 8.01
CA SER A 67 -10.46 0.47 8.44
C SER A 67 -9.52 1.55 7.87
N GLU A 68 -8.29 1.62 8.39
CA GLU A 68 -7.29 2.58 7.88
C GLU A 68 -6.99 2.34 6.40
N GLU A 69 -6.90 1.08 5.97
CA GLU A 69 -6.70 0.73 4.56
C GLU A 69 -7.85 1.24 3.69
N LYS A 70 -9.09 1.09 4.18
CA LYS A 70 -10.27 1.58 3.47
C LYS A 70 -10.30 3.12 3.40
N GLN A 71 -9.88 3.80 4.46
CA GLN A 71 -9.75 5.25 4.46
C GLN A 71 -8.71 5.69 3.41
N LYS A 72 -7.53 5.04 3.35
CA LYS A 72 -6.48 5.31 2.35
C LYS A 72 -6.97 5.06 0.91
N GLU A 73 -7.72 4.00 0.67
CA GLU A 73 -8.35 3.76 -0.65
C GLU A 73 -9.29 4.92 -1.06
N CYS A 74 -10.11 5.41 -0.12
CA CYS A 74 -10.98 6.55 -0.37
C CYS A 74 -10.19 7.83 -0.64
N GLU A 75 -9.14 8.09 0.15
CA GLU A 75 -8.25 9.24 -0.01
C GLU A 75 -7.54 9.23 -1.37
N GLU A 76 -7.09 8.08 -1.83
CA GLU A 76 -6.48 7.95 -3.15
C GLU A 76 -7.45 8.33 -4.27
N ILE A 77 -8.71 7.86 -4.19
CA ILE A 77 -9.75 8.22 -5.16
C ILE A 77 -9.98 9.74 -5.17
N LEU A 78 -10.13 10.35 -3.98
CA LEU A 78 -10.40 11.78 -3.84
C LEU A 78 -9.21 12.65 -4.25
N SER A 79 -7.99 12.18 -4.00
CA SER A 79 -6.75 12.87 -4.40
C SER A 79 -6.58 12.88 -5.92
N ARG A 80 -6.91 11.79 -6.61
CA ARG A 80 -6.81 11.71 -8.07
C ARG A 80 -7.82 12.60 -8.81
N ILE A 81 -8.91 12.98 -8.15
CA ILE A 81 -9.86 13.98 -8.68
C ILE A 81 -9.60 15.38 -8.09
N GLU A 82 -8.45 15.56 -7.45
CA GLU A 82 -7.91 16.83 -6.98
C GLU A 82 -8.76 17.58 -5.93
N ILE A 83 -9.69 16.91 -5.25
CA ILE A 83 -10.48 17.54 -4.17
C ILE A 83 -9.90 17.33 -2.77
N TYR A 84 -8.90 16.45 -2.64
CA TYR A 84 -8.30 16.07 -1.37
C TYR A 84 -6.80 15.90 -1.50
N GLN A 85 -6.05 16.33 -0.51
CA GLN A 85 -4.60 16.20 -0.48
C GLN A 85 -4.14 15.80 0.92
N VAL A 86 -3.15 14.90 0.98
CA VAL A 86 -2.46 14.51 2.21
C VAL A 86 -1.07 15.15 2.22
N SER A 87 -0.65 15.67 3.37
CA SER A 87 0.68 16.27 3.50
C SER A 87 1.77 15.20 3.37
N PRO A 88 2.85 15.44 2.62
CA PRO A 88 3.98 14.53 2.53
C PRO A 88 4.66 14.25 3.87
N ASP A 89 4.63 15.25 4.78
CA ASP A 89 5.34 15.19 6.07
C ASP A 89 4.50 14.55 7.18
N ASN A 90 3.18 14.50 7.02
CA ASN A 90 2.27 14.01 8.05
C ASN A 90 0.97 13.49 7.43
N GLU A 91 0.77 12.18 7.46
CA GLU A 91 -0.41 11.51 6.89
C GLU A 91 -1.75 11.93 7.52
N ASN A 92 -1.73 12.50 8.71
CA ASN A 92 -2.92 13.02 9.37
C ASN A 92 -3.19 14.49 9.05
N ARG A 93 -2.30 15.15 8.32
CA ARG A 93 -2.47 16.55 7.91
C ARG A 93 -2.99 16.60 6.48
N VAL A 94 -4.20 17.14 6.34
CA VAL A 94 -4.94 17.06 5.08
C VAL A 94 -5.46 18.43 4.66
N ARG A 95 -5.75 18.59 3.36
CA ARG A 95 -6.35 19.78 2.78
C ARG A 95 -7.46 19.37 1.79
N CYS A 96 -8.57 20.12 1.81
CA CYS A 96 -9.71 19.90 0.93
C CYS A 96 -9.88 21.07 -0.04
N ASP A 97 -10.07 20.77 -1.32
CA ASP A 97 -10.52 21.76 -2.31
C ASP A 97 -12.03 21.66 -2.52
N VAL A 98 -12.76 22.42 -1.68
CA VAL A 98 -14.22 22.49 -1.76
C VAL A 98 -14.68 23.17 -3.06
N LYS A 99 -13.87 24.09 -3.64
CA LYS A 99 -14.23 24.74 -4.91
C LYS A 99 -14.19 23.75 -6.05
N ALA A 100 -13.16 22.90 -6.11
CA ALA A 100 -13.08 21.82 -7.10
C ALA A 100 -14.25 20.85 -6.92
N PHE A 101 -14.59 20.47 -5.69
CA PHE A 101 -15.76 19.62 -5.41
C PHE A 101 -17.07 20.25 -5.91
N VAL A 102 -17.31 21.54 -5.57
CA VAL A 102 -18.52 22.26 -5.99
C VAL A 102 -18.57 22.34 -7.53
N LYS A 103 -17.44 22.57 -8.19
CA LYS A 103 -17.35 22.57 -9.65
C LYS A 103 -17.81 21.23 -10.24
N ILE A 104 -17.29 20.10 -9.76
CA ILE A 104 -17.71 18.74 -10.17
C ILE A 104 -19.22 18.51 -9.97
N MET A 105 -19.81 19.12 -8.92
CA MET A 105 -21.22 18.95 -8.59
C MET A 105 -22.17 19.82 -9.38
N ILE A 106 -21.75 21.02 -9.80
CA ILE A 106 -22.58 22.01 -10.50
C ILE A 106 -22.47 21.85 -12.03
N GLU A 107 -21.27 21.57 -12.53
CA GLU A 107 -21.07 21.36 -13.97
C GLU A 107 -21.78 20.07 -14.40
N ASP A 108 -22.91 20.22 -15.08
CA ASP A 108 -23.60 19.14 -15.78
C ASP A 108 -22.93 18.80 -17.11
N ASP A 109 -21.68 19.25 -17.32
CA ASP A 109 -20.94 18.90 -18.50
C ASP A 109 -20.63 17.38 -18.48
N ILE A 110 -21.32 16.70 -19.41
CA ILE A 110 -21.28 15.24 -19.56
C ILE A 110 -19.83 14.76 -19.77
N GLU A 111 -18.95 15.56 -20.34
CA GLU A 111 -17.57 15.23 -20.65
C GLU A 111 -16.71 15.25 -19.38
N THR A 112 -16.77 16.31 -18.58
CA THR A 112 -16.08 16.43 -17.29
C THR A 112 -16.50 15.32 -16.31
N VAL A 113 -17.81 15.01 -16.25
CA VAL A 113 -18.30 13.91 -15.39
C VAL A 113 -17.80 12.55 -15.87
N LYS A 114 -17.69 12.32 -17.18
CA LYS A 114 -17.13 11.07 -17.74
C LYS A 114 -15.64 10.94 -17.41
N GLU A 115 -14.86 12.02 -17.54
CA GLU A 115 -13.44 12.03 -17.21
C GLU A 115 -13.20 11.74 -15.72
N VAL A 116 -13.92 12.44 -14.83
CA VAL A 116 -13.82 12.21 -13.37
C VAL A 116 -14.23 10.77 -13.02
N LYS A 117 -15.28 10.22 -13.64
CA LYS A 117 -15.68 8.81 -13.47
C LYS A 117 -14.59 7.85 -13.95
N ALA A 118 -13.94 8.13 -15.07
CA ALA A 118 -12.88 7.30 -15.60
C ALA A 118 -11.66 7.30 -14.66
N ILE A 119 -11.28 8.48 -14.17
CA ILE A 119 -10.19 8.65 -13.19
C ILE A 119 -10.50 7.90 -11.89
N ALA A 120 -11.70 8.11 -11.30
CA ALA A 120 -12.12 7.45 -10.07
C ALA A 120 -12.17 5.92 -10.23
N LYS A 121 -12.66 5.41 -11.37
CA LYS A 121 -12.68 3.97 -11.67
C LYS A 121 -11.27 3.40 -11.80
N ALA A 122 -10.34 4.12 -12.43
CA ALA A 122 -8.95 3.72 -12.52
C ALA A 122 -8.30 3.68 -11.13
N ALA A 123 -8.51 4.72 -10.31
CA ALA A 123 -8.04 4.78 -8.92
C ALA A 123 -8.55 3.61 -8.09
N THR A 124 -9.85 3.33 -8.14
CA THR A 124 -10.45 2.18 -7.43
C THR A 124 -9.83 0.85 -7.86
N LYS A 125 -9.54 0.67 -9.15
CA LYS A 125 -8.88 -0.55 -9.66
C LYS A 125 -7.46 -0.69 -9.13
N THR A 126 -6.70 0.40 -9.09
CA THR A 126 -5.33 0.43 -8.57
C THR A 126 -5.31 0.15 -7.07
N ALA A 127 -6.12 0.87 -6.29
CA ALA A 127 -6.23 0.68 -4.84
C ALA A 127 -6.61 -0.77 -4.47
N LYS A 128 -7.58 -1.37 -5.17
CA LYS A 128 -7.94 -2.79 -4.98
C LYS A 128 -6.80 -3.75 -5.32
N ALA A 129 -6.00 -3.44 -6.35
CA ALA A 129 -4.86 -4.27 -6.72
C ALA A 129 -3.75 -4.20 -5.67
N GLU A 130 -3.47 -3.02 -5.13
CA GLU A 130 -2.47 -2.81 -4.07
C GLU A 130 -2.90 -3.43 -2.75
N SER A 131 -4.16 -3.26 -2.34
CA SER A 131 -4.73 -3.92 -1.16
C SER A 131 -4.64 -5.45 -1.27
N LYS A 132 -4.97 -6.02 -2.43
CA LYS A 132 -4.82 -7.45 -2.69
C LYS A 132 -3.36 -7.91 -2.60
N LYS A 133 -2.41 -7.14 -3.14
CA LYS A 133 -0.96 -7.40 -3.05
C LYS A 133 -0.52 -7.43 -1.59
N ALA A 134 -0.81 -6.35 -0.85
CA ALA A 134 -0.43 -6.22 0.57
C ALA A 134 -1.00 -7.38 1.40
N ASN A 135 -2.26 -7.76 1.18
CA ASN A 135 -2.90 -8.86 1.89
C ASN A 135 -2.22 -10.22 1.59
N ILE A 136 -1.92 -10.52 0.31
CA ILE A 136 -1.23 -11.76 -0.06
C ILE A 136 0.16 -11.82 0.60
N ILE A 137 0.94 -10.74 0.52
CA ILE A 137 2.29 -10.68 1.10
C ILE A 137 2.22 -10.81 2.62
N SER A 138 1.36 -10.06 3.30
CA SER A 138 1.18 -10.15 4.75
C SER A 138 0.78 -11.56 5.20
N MET A 139 -0.15 -12.22 4.50
CA MET A 139 -0.54 -13.58 4.83
C MET A 139 0.62 -14.57 4.70
N LEU A 140 1.46 -14.45 3.67
CA LEU A 140 2.62 -15.32 3.48
C LEU A 140 3.68 -15.03 4.55
N VAL A 141 4.04 -13.78 4.76
CA VAL A 141 5.05 -13.36 5.74
C VAL A 141 4.65 -13.76 7.16
N ASN A 142 3.39 -13.55 7.56
CA ASN A 142 2.89 -13.93 8.88
C ASN A 142 2.81 -15.45 9.10
N SER A 143 2.86 -16.26 8.04
CA SER A 143 2.93 -17.72 8.13
C SER A 143 4.34 -18.27 8.27
N LEU A 144 5.37 -17.42 8.19
CA LEU A 144 6.77 -17.82 8.36
C LEU A 144 7.13 -17.89 9.84
N SER A 145 7.80 -18.99 10.24
CA SER A 145 8.39 -19.14 11.57
C SER A 145 9.88 -18.82 11.53
N GLU A 146 10.21 -17.64 11.00
CA GLU A 146 11.58 -17.18 10.74
C GLU A 146 11.98 -16.06 11.70
N SER A 147 13.27 -15.74 11.76
CA SER A 147 13.74 -14.57 12.50
C SER A 147 13.16 -13.27 11.91
N PRO A 148 13.04 -12.17 12.71
CA PRO A 148 12.49 -10.90 12.23
C PRO A 148 13.25 -10.35 11.01
N GLU A 149 14.58 -10.55 10.95
CA GLU A 149 15.41 -10.08 9.85
C GLU A 149 15.12 -10.85 8.56
N VAL A 150 15.04 -12.17 8.61
CA VAL A 150 14.68 -13.03 7.47
C VAL A 150 13.26 -12.73 7.02
N THR A 151 12.34 -12.56 7.95
CA THR A 151 10.93 -12.22 7.68
C THR A 151 10.82 -10.91 6.90
N GLU A 152 11.56 -9.87 7.28
CA GLU A 152 11.57 -8.59 6.57
C GLU A 152 12.19 -8.71 5.17
N LYS A 153 13.24 -9.53 5.00
CA LYS A 153 13.82 -9.82 3.70
C LYS A 153 12.85 -10.57 2.78
N TYR A 154 12.09 -11.53 3.30
CA TYR A 154 11.01 -12.15 2.54
C TYR A 154 9.96 -11.14 2.10
N ARG A 155 9.56 -10.20 2.96
CA ARG A 155 8.61 -9.14 2.59
C ARG A 155 9.10 -8.34 1.39
N GLN A 156 10.33 -7.82 1.48
CA GLN A 156 10.96 -7.03 0.41
C GLN A 156 11.06 -7.82 -0.90
N PHE A 157 11.49 -9.07 -0.83
CA PHE A 157 11.58 -9.94 -2.00
C PHE A 157 10.21 -10.20 -2.63
N LEU A 158 9.20 -10.56 -1.83
CA LEU A 158 7.85 -10.85 -2.31
C LEU A 158 7.21 -9.65 -2.99
N GLU A 159 7.49 -8.43 -2.53
CA GLU A 159 7.06 -7.19 -3.18
C GLU A 159 7.69 -7.03 -4.57
N VAL A 160 8.99 -7.26 -4.69
CA VAL A 160 9.71 -7.21 -5.97
C VAL A 160 9.18 -8.28 -6.93
N ALA A 161 9.02 -9.52 -6.46
CA ALA A 161 8.52 -10.64 -7.25
C ALA A 161 7.07 -10.40 -7.73
N TYR A 162 6.21 -9.87 -6.86
CA TYR A 162 4.84 -9.51 -7.21
C TYR A 162 4.79 -8.45 -8.31
N ASN A 163 5.60 -7.39 -8.19
CA ASN A 163 5.68 -6.31 -9.17
C ASN A 163 6.23 -6.80 -10.53
N LYS A 164 6.99 -7.89 -10.55
CA LYS A 164 7.49 -8.55 -11.77
C LYS A 164 6.53 -9.59 -12.37
N GLY A 165 5.29 -9.64 -11.85
CA GLY A 165 4.22 -10.48 -12.40
C GLY A 165 3.98 -11.80 -11.66
N LEU A 166 4.67 -12.08 -10.56
CA LEU A 166 4.42 -13.26 -9.72
C LEU A 166 3.23 -13.02 -8.77
N CYS A 167 2.06 -12.68 -9.33
CA CYS A 167 0.89 -12.20 -8.57
C CYS A 167 0.03 -13.31 -7.91
N GLN A 168 0.34 -14.59 -8.12
CA GLN A 168 -0.43 -15.71 -7.59
C GLN A 168 0.13 -16.16 -6.24
N LYS A 169 -0.72 -16.21 -5.19
CA LYS A 169 -0.34 -16.65 -3.84
C LYS A 169 0.38 -18.00 -3.85
N ALA A 170 -0.11 -18.96 -4.64
CA ALA A 170 0.49 -20.29 -4.72
C ALA A 170 1.93 -20.24 -5.27
N LYS A 171 2.20 -19.43 -6.30
CA LYS A 171 3.54 -19.30 -6.88
C LYS A 171 4.51 -18.61 -5.91
N LEU A 172 4.05 -17.59 -5.21
CA LEU A 172 4.85 -16.91 -4.17
C LEU A 172 5.16 -17.86 -3.01
N LYS A 173 4.16 -18.67 -2.60
CA LYS A 173 4.36 -19.69 -1.56
C LYS A 173 5.38 -20.74 -2.00
N ASN A 174 5.24 -21.30 -3.19
CA ASN A 174 6.19 -22.28 -3.71
C ASN A 174 7.62 -21.73 -3.72
N PHE A 175 7.78 -20.47 -4.10
CA PHE A 175 9.09 -19.80 -4.05
C PHE A 175 9.68 -19.78 -2.63
N VAL A 176 8.87 -19.40 -1.63
CA VAL A 176 9.30 -19.40 -0.23
C VAL A 176 9.67 -20.81 0.23
N ASP A 177 8.84 -21.80 -0.11
CA ASP A 177 9.06 -23.21 0.22
C ASP A 177 10.36 -23.75 -0.40
N GLU A 178 10.67 -23.41 -1.66
CA GLU A 178 11.91 -23.81 -2.35
C GLU A 178 13.17 -23.22 -1.65
N ILE A 179 13.13 -21.94 -1.23
CA ILE A 179 14.25 -21.33 -0.49
C ILE A 179 14.44 -22.01 0.88
N ASN A 180 13.34 -22.29 1.58
CA ASN A 180 13.39 -22.94 2.90
C ASN A 180 13.83 -24.42 2.81
N GLN A 181 13.53 -25.10 1.72
CA GLN A 181 14.04 -26.44 1.44
C GLN A 181 15.56 -26.44 1.14
N PHE A 182 16.06 -25.39 0.49
CA PHE A 182 17.47 -25.30 0.14
C PHE A 182 18.36 -25.07 1.38
N THR A 183 17.92 -24.27 2.35
CA THR A 183 18.71 -23.95 3.55
C THR A 183 17.83 -23.61 4.74
N SER A 184 18.29 -24.00 5.94
CA SER A 184 17.76 -23.54 7.22
C SER A 184 18.58 -22.40 7.85
N ASP A 185 19.73 -22.04 7.26
CA ASP A 185 20.62 -21.00 7.77
C ASP A 185 20.10 -19.61 7.38
N ASP A 186 19.80 -18.78 8.37
CA ASP A 186 19.27 -17.43 8.21
C ASP A 186 20.22 -16.53 7.39
N SER A 187 21.53 -16.65 7.59
CA SER A 187 22.51 -15.83 6.87
C SER A 187 22.54 -16.17 5.38
N VAL A 188 22.38 -17.45 5.04
CA VAL A 188 22.28 -17.93 3.66
C VAL A 188 20.96 -17.51 3.04
N LYS A 189 19.83 -17.60 3.78
CA LYS A 189 18.53 -17.12 3.32
C LYS A 189 18.58 -15.63 2.96
N ILE A 190 19.16 -14.80 3.83
CA ILE A 190 19.31 -13.36 3.58
C ILE A 190 20.11 -13.07 2.31
N GLN A 191 21.22 -13.81 2.10
CA GLN A 191 22.04 -13.66 0.89
C GLN A 191 21.27 -14.06 -0.37
N LEU A 192 20.53 -15.16 -0.33
CA LEU A 192 19.67 -15.61 -1.43
C LEU A 192 18.61 -14.57 -1.76
N LEU A 193 17.91 -14.05 -0.76
CA LEU A 193 16.85 -13.05 -0.94
C LEU A 193 17.41 -11.74 -1.48
N ASN A 194 18.59 -11.29 -1.01
CA ASN A 194 19.26 -10.11 -1.57
C ASN A 194 19.59 -10.30 -3.06
N ILE A 195 20.13 -11.46 -3.45
CA ILE A 195 20.37 -11.78 -4.88
C ILE A 195 19.06 -11.71 -5.68
N GLY A 196 17.98 -12.23 -5.12
CA GLY A 196 16.66 -12.18 -5.73
C GLY A 196 16.12 -10.76 -5.90
N ILE A 197 16.29 -9.91 -4.91
CA ILE A 197 15.90 -8.49 -4.92
C ILE A 197 16.72 -7.74 -5.97
N ASP A 198 18.05 -7.82 -5.89
CA ASP A 198 18.98 -7.05 -6.75
C ASP A 198 18.80 -7.39 -8.23
N ARG A 199 18.58 -8.66 -8.54
CA ARG A 199 18.42 -9.15 -9.92
C ARG A 199 16.96 -9.30 -10.35
N SER A 200 16.01 -9.01 -9.47
CA SER A 200 14.56 -9.15 -9.71
C SER A 200 14.19 -10.56 -10.23
N TYR A 201 14.79 -11.59 -9.68
CA TYR A 201 14.49 -12.95 -10.07
C TYR A 201 13.11 -13.40 -9.60
N THR A 202 12.41 -14.17 -10.44
CA THR A 202 11.07 -14.71 -10.17
C THR A 202 11.05 -16.24 -10.03
N LYS A 203 12.22 -16.88 -10.07
CA LYS A 203 12.39 -18.33 -9.85
C LYS A 203 13.48 -18.57 -8.83
N ALA A 204 13.19 -19.39 -7.82
CA ALA A 204 14.13 -19.73 -6.76
C ALA A 204 15.39 -20.44 -7.31
N GLU A 205 15.24 -21.30 -8.31
CA GLU A 205 16.34 -21.98 -9.00
C GLU A 205 17.41 -20.99 -9.48
N TRP A 206 17.00 -19.86 -10.05
CA TRP A 206 17.95 -18.86 -10.57
C TRP A 206 18.75 -18.19 -9.45
N ILE A 207 18.11 -17.98 -8.32
CA ILE A 207 18.73 -17.40 -7.13
C ILE A 207 19.73 -18.38 -6.53
N ILE A 208 19.33 -19.66 -6.36
CA ILE A 208 20.15 -20.72 -5.82
C ILE A 208 21.40 -20.95 -6.71
N ASN A 209 21.22 -20.99 -8.02
CA ASN A 209 22.33 -21.11 -8.97
C ASN A 209 23.28 -19.90 -8.92
N ALA A 210 22.76 -18.68 -8.78
CA ALA A 210 23.59 -17.49 -8.67
C ALA A 210 24.37 -17.47 -7.35
N TYR A 211 23.77 -17.88 -6.25
CA TYR A 211 24.43 -18.04 -4.95
C TYR A 211 25.55 -19.08 -5.01
N SER A 212 25.27 -20.26 -5.57
CA SER A 212 26.25 -21.35 -5.69
C SER A 212 27.48 -20.95 -6.50
N ARG A 213 27.29 -20.21 -7.60
CA ARG A 213 28.40 -19.66 -8.41
C ARG A 213 29.26 -18.66 -7.62
N ASN A 214 28.62 -17.79 -6.83
CA ASN A 214 29.32 -16.79 -6.04
C ASN A 214 30.11 -17.42 -4.88
N SER A 215 29.59 -18.48 -4.26
CA SER A 215 30.27 -19.20 -3.17
C SER A 215 31.47 -20.00 -3.67
N THR A 216 31.36 -20.63 -4.85
CA THR A 216 32.48 -21.38 -5.48
C THR A 216 33.60 -20.43 -5.91
N ALA A 217 33.27 -19.22 -6.44
CA ALA A 217 34.27 -18.22 -6.80
C ALA A 217 35.07 -17.70 -5.61
N LYS A 218 34.40 -17.55 -4.43
CA LYS A 218 35.08 -17.13 -3.18
C LYS A 218 36.03 -18.20 -2.64
N SER A 219 35.67 -19.49 -2.74
CA SER A 219 36.55 -20.59 -2.27
C SER A 219 37.80 -20.74 -3.16
N VAL A 220 37.66 -20.58 -4.49
CA VAL A 220 38.81 -20.62 -5.42
C VAL A 220 39.73 -19.40 -5.25
N GLY A 221 39.16 -18.22 -4.94
CA GLY A 221 39.96 -17.03 -4.63
C GLY A 221 40.77 -17.15 -3.32
N ALA A 222 40.19 -17.75 -2.30
CA ALA A 222 40.86 -17.97 -1.00
C ALA A 222 42.01 -19.00 -1.11
N GLN A 223 41.87 -20.04 -1.95
CA GLN A 223 42.95 -21.00 -2.19
C GLN A 223 44.12 -20.37 -2.96
N LYS A 224 43.88 -19.48 -3.93
CA LYS A 224 44.96 -18.79 -4.65
C LYS A 224 45.77 -17.79 -3.81
N THR A 225 45.17 -17.20 -2.78
CA THR A 225 45.87 -16.31 -1.83
C THR A 225 46.67 -17.11 -0.77
N ALA A 226 46.20 -18.27 -0.36
CA ALA A 226 46.94 -19.13 0.57
C ALA A 226 48.21 -19.74 -0.07
N THR A 227 48.15 -20.11 -1.37
CA THR A 227 49.31 -20.65 -2.10
C THR A 227 50.40 -19.61 -2.39
N LYS A 228 50.04 -18.32 -2.44
CA LYS A 228 51.03 -17.24 -2.65
C LYS A 228 51.75 -16.80 -1.38
N LEU A 229 51.28 -17.15 -0.19
CA LEU A 229 51.94 -16.85 1.09
C LEU A 229 52.92 -17.93 1.52
N SER A 230 52.83 -19.16 0.98
CA SER A 230 53.78 -20.24 1.25
C SER A 230 55.06 -20.16 0.39
N ASP A 231 55.13 -19.32 -0.64
CA ASP A 231 56.28 -19.19 -1.53
C ASP A 231 57.22 -18.00 -1.20
N ILE A 232 57.02 -17.38 -0.02
CA ILE A 232 57.84 -16.20 0.42
C ILE A 232 58.67 -16.53 1.69
N GLU A 233 58.83 -17.80 2.08
CA GLU A 233 59.84 -18.16 3.10
C GLU A 233 60.87 -19.11 2.49
N LEU A 234 61.95 -18.50 1.97
CA LEU A 234 63.33 -19.04 1.96
C LEU A 234 64.30 -17.95 1.55
#